data_1c93083b8ee6667a0aac4d9ce0945379
#
_entry.id   1c93083b8ee6667a0aac4d9ce0945379
#
_cell.length_a   1.000
_cell.length_b   1.000
_cell.length_c   1.000
_cell.angle_alpha   90.00
_cell.angle_beta   90.00
_cell.angle_gamma   90.00
#
_symmetry.space_group_name_H-M   'P 1'
#
loop_
_entity.id
_entity.type
_entity.pdbx_description
1 polymer ?
#
loop_
_entity_poly.entity_id
_entity_poly.type
_entity_poly.pdbx_seq_one_letter_code
_entity_poly.pdbx_strand_id
1 'polypeptide(L)'
;MKIEKKEREWFSNQVVEWYHLYGRKTLPWQLGKTPYKVWVSEIMLQQTQVITVIPYFERFMASFPTVQDLAQADEDQVLHHWTGLGYYARARNLHKAAKIIVEKYNGHFPENIDEVIALPGIGRSTAGAILSLSLGQHHPILDGNVKRVLARFFMVSGWYGEKKVETLLWQLSDQVTPKGNVVEFNQAMMDLGASLCSRTKFDCDPCPLVDKCGAHNAERVKEFPNPKPKKTNPTKSCLMAIVKVNNQVLMEKRPSSGIWGGLFGFFEFANENELENWLLSNGLAGEKTYLDEFKHVFSHFNLMITPVVIDVTKLPLNVAEKEVLAYNLTQPQEVGLATPTKKIIKTLTRKG
;
A
#
# COMPACT_ATOMS: atom_id res chain seq x y z
N MET A 1 19.76 -5.52 23.69
CA MET A 1 19.74 -4.45 24.72
C MET A 1 18.60 -4.76 25.67
N LYS A 2 18.84 -4.76 26.98
CA LYS A 2 17.80 -4.97 28.00
C LYS A 2 17.46 -3.62 28.62
N ILE A 3 16.18 -3.26 28.59
CA ILE A 3 15.69 -2.01 29.15
C ILE A 3 15.27 -2.28 30.61
N GLU A 4 15.63 -1.40 31.55
CA GLU A 4 15.20 -1.53 32.94
C GLU A 4 13.67 -1.38 33.07
N LYS A 5 13.08 -2.08 34.06
CA LYS A 5 11.62 -2.08 34.28
C LYS A 5 11.06 -0.68 34.43
N LYS A 6 11.72 0.16 35.25
CA LYS A 6 11.31 1.54 35.52
C LYS A 6 11.31 2.41 34.24
N GLU A 7 12.27 2.19 33.35
CA GLU A 7 12.36 2.93 32.07
C GLU A 7 11.26 2.49 31.09
N ARG A 8 10.97 1.17 31.01
CA ARG A 8 9.87 0.64 30.20
C ARG A 8 8.52 1.19 30.63
N GLU A 9 8.25 1.17 31.93
CA GLU A 9 7.02 1.69 32.51
C GLU A 9 6.90 3.21 32.25
N TRP A 10 7.97 3.96 32.44
CA TRP A 10 7.99 5.39 32.11
C TRP A 10 7.67 5.63 30.64
N PHE A 11 8.35 4.93 29.72
CA PHE A 11 8.13 5.07 28.28
C PHE A 11 6.67 4.83 27.90
N SER A 12 6.11 3.68 28.33
CA SER A 12 4.75 3.31 27.98
C SER A 12 3.70 4.27 28.57
N ASN A 13 3.90 4.71 29.81
CA ASN A 13 2.99 5.67 30.47
C ASN A 13 2.98 7.02 29.74
N GLN A 14 4.15 7.57 29.41
CA GLN A 14 4.23 8.83 28.65
C GLN A 14 3.53 8.77 27.30
N VAL A 15 3.68 7.65 26.59
CA VAL A 15 3.03 7.42 25.29
C VAL A 15 1.50 7.31 25.43
N VAL A 16 1.02 6.58 26.44
CA VAL A 16 -0.42 6.39 26.68
C VAL A 16 -1.08 7.69 27.16
N GLU A 17 -0.45 8.41 28.09
CA GLU A 17 -0.94 9.71 28.56
C GLU A 17 -1.06 10.72 27.40
N TRP A 18 -0.04 10.80 26.56
CA TRP A 18 -0.09 11.64 25.37
C TRP A 18 -1.25 11.25 24.43
N TYR A 19 -1.48 9.94 24.22
CA TYR A 19 -2.57 9.48 23.38
C TYR A 19 -3.94 9.90 23.91
N HIS A 20 -4.14 9.87 25.22
CA HIS A 20 -5.41 10.31 25.80
C HIS A 20 -5.73 11.77 25.49
N LEU A 21 -4.72 12.63 25.39
CA LEU A 21 -4.87 14.04 25.11
C LEU A 21 -4.90 14.37 23.62
N TYR A 22 -4.01 13.76 22.83
CA TYR A 22 -3.69 14.18 21.47
C TYR A 22 -3.83 13.09 20.40
N GLY A 23 -4.04 11.85 20.78
CA GLY A 23 -4.14 10.72 19.86
C GLY A 23 -5.36 10.81 18.93
N ARG A 24 -5.25 10.29 17.74
CA ARG A 24 -6.35 10.20 16.77
C ARG A 24 -7.33 9.14 17.19
N LYS A 25 -8.61 9.51 17.35
CA LYS A 25 -9.69 8.62 17.85
C LYS A 25 -10.88 8.53 16.91
N THR A 26 -10.88 9.33 15.84
CA THR A 26 -12.04 9.52 14.95
C THR A 26 -11.81 9.04 13.52
N LEU A 27 -10.74 8.28 13.28
CA LEU A 27 -10.52 7.69 11.97
C LEU A 27 -11.61 6.65 11.66
N PRO A 28 -12.09 6.52 10.42
CA PRO A 28 -13.21 5.64 10.07
C PRO A 28 -13.06 4.19 10.57
N TRP A 29 -11.84 3.66 10.53
CA TRP A 29 -11.54 2.30 11.01
C TRP A 29 -11.43 2.17 12.53
N GLN A 30 -11.43 3.29 13.26
CA GLN A 30 -11.46 3.32 14.72
C GLN A 30 -12.89 3.33 15.27
N LEU A 31 -13.88 3.67 14.44
CA LEU A 31 -15.29 3.71 14.82
C LEU A 31 -15.94 2.34 14.63
N GLY A 32 -16.46 1.75 15.72
CA GLY A 32 -17.02 0.40 15.70
C GLY A 32 -16.00 -0.62 15.21
N LYS A 33 -14.85 -0.67 15.89
CA LYS A 33 -13.72 -1.55 15.57
C LYS A 33 -14.12 -3.02 15.46
N THR A 34 -13.70 -3.67 14.40
CA THR A 34 -13.72 -5.13 14.23
C THR A 34 -12.38 -5.58 13.65
N PRO A 35 -11.97 -6.84 13.82
CA PRO A 35 -10.75 -7.36 13.18
C PRO A 35 -10.73 -7.11 11.65
N TYR A 36 -11.88 -7.26 10.99
CA TYR A 36 -12.02 -7.01 9.55
C TYR A 36 -11.73 -5.55 9.17
N LYS A 37 -12.35 -4.57 9.86
CA LYS A 37 -12.12 -3.14 9.61
C LYS A 37 -10.67 -2.72 9.84
N VAL A 38 -10.09 -3.18 10.95
CA VAL A 38 -8.70 -2.90 11.28
C VAL A 38 -7.77 -3.53 10.23
N TRP A 39 -8.00 -4.77 9.84
CA TRP A 39 -7.23 -5.44 8.82
C TRP A 39 -7.25 -4.69 7.48
N VAL A 40 -8.43 -4.35 6.97
CA VAL A 40 -8.57 -3.59 5.71
C VAL A 40 -7.79 -2.28 5.79
N SER A 41 -7.94 -1.52 6.88
CA SER A 41 -7.22 -0.26 7.05
C SER A 41 -5.71 -0.44 7.14
N GLU A 42 -5.22 -1.44 7.89
CA GLU A 42 -3.79 -1.73 8.01
C GLU A 42 -3.16 -2.07 6.66
N ILE A 43 -3.84 -2.85 5.83
CA ILE A 43 -3.36 -3.16 4.48
C ILE A 43 -3.38 -1.92 3.57
N MET A 44 -4.41 -1.07 3.65
CA MET A 44 -4.47 0.17 2.87
C MET A 44 -3.40 1.18 3.29
N LEU A 45 -3.09 1.26 4.58
CA LEU A 45 -2.09 2.18 5.16
C LEU A 45 -0.64 1.78 4.87
N GLN A 46 -0.37 0.55 4.43
CA GLN A 46 0.98 0.15 4.02
C GLN A 46 1.50 1.09 2.93
N GLN A 47 2.51 1.91 3.23
CA GLN A 47 3.13 2.88 2.32
C GLN A 47 2.16 3.93 1.74
N THR A 48 1.02 4.16 2.36
CA THR A 48 0.01 5.15 1.94
C THR A 48 -0.36 6.05 3.12
N GLN A 49 -0.51 7.34 2.85
CA GLN A 49 -0.85 8.32 3.88
C GLN A 49 -2.32 8.20 4.31
N VAL A 50 -2.60 8.46 5.60
CA VAL A 50 -3.94 8.39 6.20
C VAL A 50 -4.97 9.19 5.41
N ILE A 51 -4.65 10.44 5.06
CA ILE A 51 -5.57 11.32 4.32
C ILE A 51 -5.98 10.73 2.95
N THR A 52 -5.09 9.99 2.32
CA THR A 52 -5.37 9.29 1.07
C THR A 52 -6.24 8.06 1.30
N VAL A 53 -6.01 7.33 2.41
CA VAL A 53 -6.71 6.07 2.69
C VAL A 53 -8.17 6.30 3.08
N ILE A 54 -8.50 7.35 3.82
CA ILE A 54 -9.86 7.61 4.32
C ILE A 54 -10.93 7.40 3.23
N PRO A 55 -10.93 8.13 2.10
CA PRO A 55 -11.99 7.98 1.09
C PRO A 55 -11.99 6.61 0.40
N TYR A 56 -10.85 5.92 0.34
CA TYR A 56 -10.78 4.56 -0.19
C TYR A 56 -11.40 3.56 0.77
N PHE A 57 -11.07 3.67 2.05
CA PHE A 57 -11.61 2.81 3.10
C PHE A 57 -13.15 2.93 3.17
N GLU A 58 -13.69 4.14 3.16
CA GLU A 58 -15.13 4.37 3.22
C GLU A 58 -15.87 3.73 2.04
N ARG A 59 -15.39 3.95 0.80
CA ARG A 59 -15.96 3.31 -0.40
C ARG A 59 -15.81 1.79 -0.37
N PHE A 60 -14.67 1.28 0.07
CA PHE A 60 -14.42 -0.15 0.16
C PHE A 60 -15.35 -0.83 1.16
N MET A 61 -15.51 -0.22 2.34
CA MET A 61 -16.43 -0.73 3.37
C MET A 61 -17.90 -0.61 2.99
N ALA A 62 -18.28 0.35 2.15
CA ALA A 62 -19.63 0.45 1.60
C ALA A 62 -19.94 -0.69 0.62
N SER A 63 -18.95 -1.12 -0.18
CA SER A 63 -19.12 -2.20 -1.17
C SER A 63 -18.87 -3.59 -0.58
N PHE A 64 -17.97 -3.70 0.40
CA PHE A 64 -17.59 -4.96 1.06
C PHE A 64 -17.67 -4.80 2.58
N PRO A 65 -18.88 -4.69 3.15
CA PRO A 65 -19.06 -4.45 4.59
C PRO A 65 -18.59 -5.60 5.47
N THR A 66 -18.54 -6.83 4.95
CA THR A 66 -18.09 -8.02 5.66
C THR A 66 -16.97 -8.74 4.90
N VAL A 67 -16.28 -9.65 5.59
CA VAL A 67 -15.26 -10.50 4.96
C VAL A 67 -15.89 -11.46 3.95
N GLN A 68 -17.14 -11.85 4.14
CA GLN A 68 -17.91 -12.68 3.21
C GLN A 68 -18.17 -11.94 1.90
N ASP A 69 -18.62 -10.68 1.96
CA ASP A 69 -18.84 -9.85 0.78
C ASP A 69 -17.53 -9.69 -0.01
N LEU A 70 -16.43 -9.43 0.68
CA LEU A 70 -15.11 -9.34 0.05
C LEU A 70 -14.68 -10.66 -0.60
N ALA A 71 -14.90 -11.80 0.07
CA ALA A 71 -14.51 -13.11 -0.45
C ALA A 71 -15.30 -13.53 -1.69
N GLN A 72 -16.59 -13.15 -1.76
CA GLN A 72 -17.49 -13.47 -2.86
C GLN A 72 -17.34 -12.55 -4.08
N ALA A 73 -16.73 -11.39 -3.88
CA ALA A 73 -16.52 -10.43 -4.95
C ALA A 73 -15.58 -10.97 -6.05
N ASP A 74 -15.74 -10.49 -7.27
CA ASP A 74 -14.77 -10.72 -8.32
C ASP A 74 -13.46 -9.93 -8.06
N GLU A 75 -12.32 -10.51 -8.45
CA GLU A 75 -11.02 -9.85 -8.26
C GLU A 75 -10.98 -8.48 -8.95
N ASP A 76 -11.61 -8.34 -10.12
CA ASP A 76 -11.66 -7.08 -10.86
C ASP A 76 -12.41 -5.98 -10.09
N GLN A 77 -13.51 -6.32 -9.41
CA GLN A 77 -14.23 -5.40 -8.52
C GLN A 77 -13.35 -4.92 -7.36
N VAL A 78 -12.64 -5.85 -6.71
CA VAL A 78 -11.71 -5.51 -5.61
C VAL A 78 -10.60 -4.59 -6.11
N LEU A 79 -10.00 -4.90 -7.26
CA LEU A 79 -8.96 -4.10 -7.89
C LEU A 79 -9.47 -2.73 -8.37
N HIS A 80 -10.73 -2.64 -8.83
CA HIS A 80 -11.38 -1.38 -9.16
C HIS A 80 -11.43 -0.43 -7.96
N HIS A 81 -11.93 -0.91 -6.81
CA HIS A 81 -11.97 -0.13 -5.56
C HIS A 81 -10.59 0.28 -5.06
N TRP A 82 -9.53 -0.45 -5.45
CA TRP A 82 -8.14 -0.16 -5.09
C TRP A 82 -7.43 0.76 -6.07
N THR A 83 -8.06 1.05 -7.21
CA THR A 83 -7.43 1.80 -8.32
C THR A 83 -7.01 3.21 -7.88
N GLY A 84 -5.70 3.46 -7.88
CA GLY A 84 -5.07 4.72 -7.45
C GLY A 84 -4.29 4.63 -6.14
N LEU A 85 -4.53 3.62 -5.28
CA LEU A 85 -3.73 3.39 -4.06
C LEU A 85 -2.33 2.84 -4.35
N GLY A 86 -2.14 2.17 -5.51
CA GLY A 86 -0.88 1.51 -5.84
C GLY A 86 -0.63 0.21 -5.06
N TYR A 87 0.50 -0.45 -5.35
CA TYR A 87 0.87 -1.72 -4.71
C TYR A 87 -0.25 -2.75 -4.72
N TYR A 88 -0.82 -3.02 -5.89
CA TYR A 88 -2.03 -3.83 -6.09
C TYR A 88 -1.92 -5.28 -5.59
N ALA A 89 -0.70 -5.79 -5.39
CA ALA A 89 -0.51 -7.07 -4.70
C ALA A 89 -1.14 -7.11 -3.30
N ARG A 90 -1.28 -5.94 -2.64
CA ARG A 90 -1.97 -5.83 -1.34
C ARG A 90 -3.46 -6.18 -1.49
N ALA A 91 -4.13 -5.62 -2.50
CA ALA A 91 -5.54 -5.90 -2.77
C ALA A 91 -5.76 -7.38 -3.13
N ARG A 92 -4.92 -7.95 -4.00
CA ARG A 92 -5.01 -9.38 -4.35
C ARG A 92 -4.78 -10.28 -3.13
N ASN A 93 -3.80 -9.97 -2.31
CA ASN A 93 -3.54 -10.72 -1.07
C ASN A 93 -4.69 -10.57 -0.07
N LEU A 94 -5.25 -9.36 0.07
CA LEU A 94 -6.43 -9.09 0.90
C LEU A 94 -7.61 -9.96 0.46
N HIS A 95 -7.90 -10.01 -0.85
CA HIS A 95 -8.95 -10.83 -1.42
C HIS A 95 -8.71 -12.34 -1.23
N LYS A 96 -7.48 -12.82 -1.49
CA LYS A 96 -7.11 -14.22 -1.22
C LYS A 96 -7.26 -14.59 0.25
N ALA A 97 -6.83 -13.70 1.15
CA ALA A 97 -6.96 -13.93 2.59
C ALA A 97 -8.43 -13.93 3.03
N ALA A 98 -9.29 -13.10 2.46
CA ALA A 98 -10.73 -13.12 2.72
C ALA A 98 -11.35 -14.47 2.37
N LYS A 99 -11.00 -15.05 1.21
CA LYS A 99 -11.45 -16.39 0.80
C LYS A 99 -11.02 -17.46 1.81
N ILE A 100 -9.76 -17.43 2.23
CA ILE A 100 -9.25 -18.37 3.26
C ILE A 100 -10.00 -18.19 4.59
N ILE A 101 -10.30 -16.96 5.01
CA ILE A 101 -11.04 -16.70 6.24
C ILE A 101 -12.46 -17.30 6.14
N VAL A 102 -13.13 -17.17 5.02
CA VAL A 102 -14.46 -17.74 4.81
C VAL A 102 -14.40 -19.27 4.76
N GLU A 103 -13.48 -19.84 4.01
CA GLU A 103 -13.38 -21.28 3.80
C GLU A 103 -12.88 -22.03 5.04
N LYS A 104 -11.82 -21.52 5.69
CA LYS A 104 -11.15 -22.24 6.79
C LYS A 104 -11.69 -21.86 8.17
N TYR A 105 -12.15 -20.61 8.35
CA TYR A 105 -12.57 -20.06 9.64
C TYR A 105 -14.05 -19.67 9.66
N ASN A 106 -14.86 -20.16 8.72
CA ASN A 106 -16.31 -19.90 8.63
C ASN A 106 -16.65 -18.39 8.64
N GLY A 107 -15.77 -17.56 8.06
CA GLY A 107 -15.94 -16.12 8.02
C GLY A 107 -15.62 -15.38 9.34
N HIS A 108 -15.10 -16.07 10.34
CA HIS A 108 -14.59 -15.46 11.57
C HIS A 108 -13.10 -15.19 11.43
N PHE A 109 -12.70 -13.97 11.75
CA PHE A 109 -11.27 -13.61 11.69
C PHE A 109 -10.50 -14.43 12.75
N PRO A 110 -9.37 -15.10 12.39
CA PRO A 110 -8.62 -15.89 13.36
C PRO A 110 -8.01 -14.99 14.45
N GLU A 111 -8.00 -15.50 15.70
CA GLU A 111 -7.54 -14.76 16.88
C GLU A 111 -6.16 -15.21 17.36
N ASN A 112 -5.62 -16.27 16.77
CA ASN A 112 -4.25 -16.74 17.01
C ASN A 112 -3.27 -16.01 16.11
N ILE A 113 -2.18 -15.48 16.68
CA ILE A 113 -1.19 -14.68 15.94
C ILE A 113 -0.54 -15.44 14.77
N ASP A 114 -0.25 -16.73 14.95
CA ASP A 114 0.39 -17.54 13.91
C ASP A 114 -0.56 -17.82 12.75
N GLU A 115 -1.84 -18.02 13.04
CA GLU A 115 -2.88 -18.17 12.01
C GLU A 115 -3.09 -16.87 11.22
N VAL A 116 -3.06 -15.72 11.89
CA VAL A 116 -3.15 -14.40 11.24
C VAL A 116 -1.93 -14.13 10.37
N ILE A 117 -0.72 -14.45 10.83
CA ILE A 117 0.52 -14.32 10.04
C ILE A 117 0.52 -15.25 8.82
N ALA A 118 -0.13 -16.40 8.89
CA ALA A 118 -0.23 -17.34 7.77
C ALA A 118 -1.14 -16.84 6.63
N LEU A 119 -1.95 -15.81 6.87
CA LEU A 119 -2.81 -15.21 5.83
C LEU A 119 -1.98 -14.42 4.80
N PRO A 120 -2.31 -14.51 3.50
CA PRO A 120 -1.61 -13.78 2.45
C PRO A 120 -1.51 -12.27 2.73
N GLY A 121 -0.29 -11.73 2.64
CA GLY A 121 -0.03 -10.29 2.78
C GLY A 121 0.01 -9.77 4.20
N ILE A 122 -0.12 -10.62 5.22
CA ILE A 122 -0.05 -10.25 6.63
C ILE A 122 1.29 -10.68 7.22
N GLY A 123 2.10 -9.70 7.59
CA GLY A 123 3.32 -9.93 8.35
C GLY A 123 3.12 -9.76 9.85
N ARG A 124 4.14 -10.10 10.66
CA ARG A 124 4.11 -10.04 12.14
C ARG A 124 3.59 -8.70 12.68
N SER A 125 4.03 -7.55 12.12
CA SER A 125 3.59 -6.23 12.60
C SER A 125 2.12 -5.98 12.31
N THR A 126 1.65 -6.33 11.10
CA THR A 126 0.25 -6.19 10.71
C THR A 126 -0.65 -7.11 11.54
N ALA A 127 -0.25 -8.35 11.76
CA ALA A 127 -0.98 -9.28 12.62
C ALA A 127 -1.08 -8.76 14.07
N GLY A 128 0.04 -8.28 14.61
CA GLY A 128 0.07 -7.64 15.93
C GLY A 128 -0.85 -6.42 16.02
N ALA A 129 -0.88 -5.57 14.99
CA ALA A 129 -1.77 -4.41 14.94
C ALA A 129 -3.24 -4.83 14.89
N ILE A 130 -3.60 -5.80 14.05
CA ILE A 130 -4.98 -6.30 13.96
C ILE A 130 -5.45 -6.81 15.32
N LEU A 131 -4.71 -7.75 15.92
CA LEU A 131 -5.12 -8.40 17.17
C LEU A 131 -5.08 -7.45 18.36
N SER A 132 -4.09 -6.56 18.43
CA SER A 132 -4.03 -5.61 19.56
C SER A 132 -5.08 -4.51 19.44
N LEU A 133 -5.25 -3.89 18.27
CA LEU A 133 -6.17 -2.77 18.11
C LEU A 133 -7.64 -3.17 18.12
N SER A 134 -7.98 -4.39 17.68
CA SER A 134 -9.37 -4.84 17.62
C SER A 134 -9.79 -5.73 18.79
N LEU A 135 -8.89 -6.53 19.34
CA LEU A 135 -9.19 -7.51 20.39
C LEU A 135 -8.48 -7.23 21.72
N GLY A 136 -7.63 -6.20 21.79
CA GLY A 136 -6.87 -5.87 23.00
C GLY A 136 -5.79 -6.90 23.38
N GLN A 137 -5.43 -7.81 22.47
CA GLN A 137 -4.41 -8.80 22.73
C GLN A 137 -3.02 -8.16 22.83
N HIS A 138 -2.19 -8.63 23.75
CA HIS A 138 -0.83 -8.11 23.93
C HIS A 138 0.09 -8.56 22.80
N HIS A 139 0.21 -7.74 21.78
CA HIS A 139 1.15 -7.93 20.67
C HIS A 139 1.90 -6.63 20.37
N PRO A 140 3.25 -6.66 20.34
CA PRO A 140 4.04 -5.52 19.89
C PRO A 140 3.89 -5.34 18.37
N ILE A 141 4.02 -4.09 17.92
CA ILE A 141 4.02 -3.73 16.50
C ILE A 141 5.34 -3.07 16.13
N LEU A 142 5.72 -3.17 14.85
CA LEU A 142 6.96 -2.56 14.35
C LEU A 142 6.79 -2.09 12.90
N ASP A 143 5.90 -1.13 12.68
CA ASP A 143 5.73 -0.45 11.40
C ASP A 143 6.82 0.63 11.19
N GLY A 144 6.78 1.34 10.07
CA GLY A 144 7.75 2.40 9.77
C GLY A 144 7.74 3.56 10.77
N ASN A 145 6.61 3.84 11.41
CA ASN A 145 6.47 4.88 12.43
C ASN A 145 7.12 4.45 13.74
N VAL A 146 6.76 3.25 14.20
CA VAL A 146 7.33 2.67 15.43
C VAL A 146 8.83 2.45 15.30
N LYS A 147 9.31 1.90 14.16
CA LYS A 147 10.76 1.78 13.86
C LYS A 147 11.49 3.11 14.06
N ARG A 148 10.91 4.20 13.58
CA ARG A 148 11.52 5.53 13.66
C ARG A 148 11.54 6.08 15.09
N VAL A 149 10.44 5.97 15.83
CA VAL A 149 10.37 6.39 17.24
C VAL A 149 11.40 5.62 18.07
N LEU A 150 11.42 4.30 17.98
CA LEU A 150 12.37 3.45 18.73
C LEU A 150 13.84 3.71 18.31
N ALA A 151 14.11 3.87 17.01
CA ALA A 151 15.46 4.13 16.53
C ALA A 151 16.00 5.47 17.05
N ARG A 152 15.17 6.50 17.15
CA ARG A 152 15.55 7.80 17.73
C ARG A 152 15.69 7.75 19.24
N PHE A 153 14.71 7.18 19.92
CA PHE A 153 14.72 7.12 21.38
C PHE A 153 15.94 6.34 21.91
N PHE A 154 16.22 5.17 21.34
CA PHE A 154 17.33 4.31 21.76
C PHE A 154 18.60 4.47 20.94
N MET A 155 18.69 5.45 20.03
CA MET A 155 19.82 5.68 19.13
C MET A 155 20.29 4.43 18.38
N VAL A 156 19.35 3.64 17.85
CA VAL A 156 19.67 2.40 17.13
C VAL A 156 20.31 2.72 15.79
N SER A 157 21.59 2.42 15.68
CA SER A 157 22.39 2.61 14.47
C SER A 157 22.16 1.51 13.43
N GLY A 158 22.32 1.86 12.17
CA GLY A 158 22.11 0.99 11.02
C GLY A 158 20.75 1.19 10.35
N TRP A 159 20.64 0.71 9.12
CA TRP A 159 19.38 0.74 8.39
C TRP A 159 18.45 -0.36 8.90
N TYR A 160 17.23 0.00 9.26
CA TYR A 160 16.22 -0.92 9.83
C TYR A 160 15.75 -2.05 8.87
N GLY A 161 16.19 -2.05 7.61
CA GLY A 161 16.00 -3.18 6.68
C GLY A 161 17.09 -4.25 6.81
N GLU A 162 18.12 -4.04 7.61
CA GLU A 162 19.12 -5.06 7.96
C GLU A 162 18.56 -5.95 9.07
N LYS A 163 18.65 -7.27 8.89
CA LYS A 163 18.07 -8.26 9.83
C LYS A 163 18.51 -8.03 11.29
N LYS A 164 19.77 -7.68 11.52
CA LYS A 164 20.30 -7.41 12.88
C LYS A 164 19.62 -6.20 13.52
N VAL A 165 19.46 -5.11 12.77
CA VAL A 165 18.81 -3.88 13.23
C VAL A 165 17.33 -4.10 13.46
N GLU A 166 16.65 -4.77 12.52
CA GLU A 166 15.24 -5.10 12.65
C GLU A 166 14.98 -6.01 13.87
N THR A 167 15.82 -7.04 14.10
CA THR A 167 15.71 -7.90 15.28
C THR A 167 15.86 -7.11 16.58
N LEU A 168 16.80 -6.17 16.65
CA LEU A 168 16.97 -5.31 17.82
C LEU A 168 15.73 -4.42 18.04
N LEU A 169 15.20 -3.83 16.98
CA LEU A 169 13.99 -2.99 17.09
C LEU A 169 12.76 -3.80 17.53
N TRP A 170 12.62 -5.06 17.10
CA TRP A 170 11.59 -5.96 17.61
C TRP A 170 11.75 -6.25 19.10
N GLN A 171 12.98 -6.51 19.56
CA GLN A 171 13.25 -6.71 20.98
C GLN A 171 12.93 -5.48 21.83
N LEU A 172 13.18 -4.28 21.30
CA LEU A 172 12.84 -3.02 21.95
C LEU A 172 11.33 -2.82 21.98
N SER A 173 10.64 -3.03 20.85
CA SER A 173 9.18 -2.94 20.75
C SER A 173 8.49 -3.88 21.74
N ASP A 174 8.95 -5.12 21.83
CA ASP A 174 8.42 -6.12 22.77
C ASP A 174 8.58 -5.68 24.24
N GLN A 175 9.74 -5.11 24.58
CA GLN A 175 10.03 -4.66 25.94
C GLN A 175 9.21 -3.43 26.36
N VAL A 176 8.93 -2.48 25.44
CA VAL A 176 8.21 -1.23 25.77
C VAL A 176 6.69 -1.35 25.62
N THR A 177 6.20 -2.39 24.94
CA THR A 177 4.75 -2.61 24.80
C THR A 177 4.17 -3.08 26.13
N PRO A 178 3.26 -2.31 26.75
CA PRO A 178 2.70 -2.64 28.05
C PRO A 178 1.70 -3.79 27.96
N LYS A 179 1.52 -4.56 29.03
CA LYS A 179 0.48 -5.59 29.10
C LYS A 179 -0.93 -5.02 29.20
N GLY A 180 -1.09 -3.89 29.87
CA GLY A 180 -2.32 -3.10 29.90
C GLY A 180 -2.25 -1.95 28.92
N ASN A 181 -3.39 -1.39 28.50
CA ASN A 181 -3.50 -0.25 27.57
C ASN A 181 -2.76 -0.46 26.23
N VAL A 182 -2.68 -1.72 25.76
CA VAL A 182 -1.97 -2.07 24.53
C VAL A 182 -2.60 -1.42 23.31
N VAL A 183 -3.92 -1.25 23.28
CA VAL A 183 -4.67 -0.60 22.20
C VAL A 183 -4.22 0.86 22.06
N GLU A 184 -4.27 1.58 23.16
CA GLU A 184 -3.87 2.99 23.24
C GLU A 184 -2.39 3.16 22.92
N PHE A 185 -1.55 2.31 23.49
CA PHE A 185 -0.10 2.35 23.28
C PHE A 185 0.27 2.13 21.81
N ASN A 186 -0.23 1.06 21.17
CA ASN A 186 0.10 0.77 19.78
C ASN A 186 -0.41 1.86 18.83
N GLN A 187 -1.63 2.34 19.05
CA GLN A 187 -2.16 3.46 18.27
C GLN A 187 -1.32 4.73 18.49
N ALA A 188 -0.96 5.03 19.73
CA ALA A 188 -0.14 6.18 20.08
C ALA A 188 1.24 6.14 19.41
N MET A 189 1.91 4.99 19.41
CA MET A 189 3.22 4.83 18.78
C MET A 189 3.17 5.11 17.26
N MET A 190 2.10 4.68 16.58
CA MET A 190 1.88 5.00 15.18
C MET A 190 1.59 6.50 14.99
N ASP A 191 0.75 7.06 15.84
CA ASP A 191 0.38 8.48 15.79
C ASP A 191 1.58 9.41 16.06
N LEU A 192 2.37 9.13 17.10
CA LEU A 192 3.62 9.83 17.40
C LEU A 192 4.58 9.82 16.20
N GLY A 193 4.79 8.64 15.62
CA GLY A 193 5.64 8.50 14.45
C GLY A 193 5.12 9.25 13.22
N ALA A 194 3.80 9.30 13.02
CA ALA A 194 3.18 9.98 11.89
C ALA A 194 3.12 11.52 12.06
N SER A 195 3.08 12.02 13.28
CA SER A 195 2.95 13.45 13.61
C SER A 195 4.27 14.04 14.12
N LEU A 196 4.51 13.99 15.44
CA LEU A 196 5.64 14.64 16.10
C LEU A 196 7.00 14.05 15.70
N CYS A 197 7.12 12.75 15.64
CA CYS A 197 8.36 12.05 15.27
C CYS A 197 8.41 11.70 13.77
N SER A 198 7.94 12.61 12.90
CA SER A 198 7.90 12.38 11.46
C SER A 198 9.32 12.32 10.84
N ARG A 199 9.42 11.87 9.59
CA ARG A 199 10.72 11.61 8.95
C ARG A 199 11.55 12.88 8.77
N THR A 200 10.93 13.96 8.32
CA THR A 200 11.61 15.21 7.90
C THR A 200 11.16 16.43 8.69
N LYS A 201 9.90 16.46 9.12
CA LYS A 201 9.30 17.55 9.86
C LYS A 201 8.97 17.07 11.27
N PHE A 202 10.01 16.70 12.04
CA PHE A 202 9.82 16.30 13.43
C PHE A 202 9.73 17.55 14.32
N ASP A 203 8.93 17.43 15.37
CA ASP A 203 8.73 18.43 16.40
C ASP A 203 8.95 17.76 17.77
N CYS A 204 10.09 18.05 18.39
CA CYS A 204 10.49 17.40 19.63
C CYS A 204 9.95 18.08 20.88
N ASP A 205 9.64 19.37 20.84
CA ASP A 205 9.24 20.13 22.02
C ASP A 205 7.96 19.59 22.68
N PRO A 206 6.88 19.28 21.94
CA PRO A 206 5.67 18.68 22.53
C PRO A 206 5.74 17.14 22.63
N CYS A 207 6.88 16.52 22.32
CA CYS A 207 7.00 15.06 22.31
C CYS A 207 7.04 14.50 23.75
N PRO A 208 6.17 13.55 24.11
CA PRO A 208 6.13 13.00 25.48
C PRO A 208 7.41 12.23 25.86
N LEU A 209 8.24 11.90 24.90
CA LEU A 209 9.47 11.14 25.09
C LEU A 209 10.74 12.01 25.09
N VAL A 210 10.60 13.34 24.95
CA VAL A 210 11.72 14.27 24.71
C VAL A 210 12.81 14.18 25.78
N ASP A 211 12.44 14.13 27.06
CA ASP A 211 13.38 14.18 28.20
C ASP A 211 14.41 13.05 28.19
N LYS A 212 14.03 11.87 27.71
CA LYS A 212 14.90 10.68 27.66
C LYS A 212 15.23 10.23 26.23
N CYS A 213 14.86 11.01 25.23
CA CYS A 213 15.15 10.66 23.84
C CYS A 213 16.64 10.83 23.54
N GLY A 214 17.36 9.70 23.34
CA GLY A 214 18.78 9.72 23.08
C GLY A 214 19.18 10.57 21.87
N ALA A 215 18.45 10.46 20.76
CA ALA A 215 18.74 11.23 19.56
C ALA A 215 18.46 12.75 19.73
N HIS A 216 17.47 13.13 20.55
CA HIS A 216 17.21 14.52 20.86
C HIS A 216 18.31 15.09 21.76
N ASN A 217 18.65 14.41 22.86
CA ASN A 217 19.64 14.85 23.83
C ASN A 217 21.05 14.92 23.22
N ALA A 218 21.32 14.14 22.18
CA ALA A 218 22.55 14.19 21.41
C ALA A 218 22.51 15.15 20.20
N GLU A 219 21.39 15.87 19.97
CA GLU A 219 21.16 16.74 18.80
C GLU A 219 21.27 16.01 17.43
N ARG A 220 20.99 14.71 17.41
CA ARG A 220 21.19 13.81 16.26
C ARG A 220 19.92 13.22 15.68
N VAL A 221 18.76 13.84 15.91
CA VAL A 221 17.44 13.33 15.48
C VAL A 221 17.39 13.02 13.98
N LYS A 222 18.06 13.83 13.13
CA LYS A 222 18.09 13.66 11.66
C LYS A 222 18.87 12.42 11.21
N GLU A 223 19.77 11.91 12.04
CA GLU A 223 20.60 10.74 11.70
C GLU A 223 19.84 9.43 11.87
N PHE A 224 18.78 9.40 12.70
CA PHE A 224 18.03 8.20 13.01
C PHE A 224 16.60 8.22 12.45
N PRO A 225 16.13 7.09 11.94
CA PRO A 225 16.90 5.89 11.59
C PRO A 225 17.87 6.16 10.43
N ASN A 226 18.99 5.46 10.39
CA ASN A 226 19.92 5.60 9.27
C ASN A 226 19.21 5.25 7.95
N PRO A 227 19.51 5.98 6.87
CA PRO A 227 18.83 5.79 5.60
C PRO A 227 19.21 4.46 4.93
N LYS A 228 18.32 3.95 4.09
CA LYS A 228 18.66 2.85 3.19
C LYS A 228 19.85 3.24 2.31
N PRO A 229 20.84 2.39 2.13
CA PRO A 229 21.91 2.62 1.16
C PRO A 229 21.33 2.96 -0.21
N LYS A 230 21.81 4.07 -0.81
CA LYS A 230 21.32 4.53 -2.10
C LYS A 230 21.68 3.51 -3.20
N LYS A 231 20.68 3.04 -3.92
CA LYS A 231 20.86 2.34 -5.20
C LYS A 231 20.33 3.24 -6.31
N THR A 232 21.06 3.36 -7.40
CA THR A 232 20.55 4.02 -8.62
C THR A 232 19.51 3.09 -9.25
N ASN A 233 18.31 3.59 -9.46
CA ASN A 233 17.29 2.85 -10.17
C ASN A 233 17.57 2.91 -11.68
N PRO A 234 17.66 1.77 -12.39
CA PRO A 234 17.75 1.77 -13.84
C PRO A 234 16.52 2.41 -14.46
N THR A 235 16.71 3.00 -15.63
CA THR A 235 15.60 3.55 -16.43
C THR A 235 15.37 2.65 -17.64
N LYS A 236 14.11 2.28 -17.86
CA LYS A 236 13.62 1.56 -19.04
C LYS A 236 12.65 2.45 -19.80
N SER A 237 12.46 2.18 -21.08
CA SER A 237 11.46 2.87 -21.92
C SER A 237 10.52 1.86 -22.54
N CYS A 238 9.27 2.26 -22.77
CA CYS A 238 8.31 1.47 -23.54
C CYS A 238 7.36 2.38 -24.33
N LEU A 239 6.85 1.83 -25.43
CA LEU A 239 5.68 2.37 -26.14
C LEU A 239 4.44 1.72 -25.54
N MET A 240 3.39 2.50 -25.25
CA MET A 240 2.08 1.99 -24.90
C MET A 240 1.10 2.23 -26.04
N ALA A 241 0.71 1.16 -26.73
CA ALA A 241 -0.21 1.23 -27.87
C ALA A 241 -1.66 1.30 -27.42
N ILE A 242 -2.35 2.34 -27.81
CA ILE A 242 -3.75 2.63 -27.53
C ILE A 242 -4.53 2.44 -28.86
N VAL A 243 -5.00 1.24 -29.11
CA VAL A 243 -5.86 0.95 -30.27
C VAL A 243 -7.24 1.50 -29.98
N LYS A 244 -7.69 2.47 -30.79
CA LYS A 244 -8.88 3.27 -30.55
C LYS A 244 -9.86 3.24 -31.73
N VAL A 245 -11.14 3.07 -31.42
CA VAL A 245 -12.28 3.28 -32.33
C VAL A 245 -13.30 4.16 -31.62
N ASN A 246 -13.53 5.34 -32.11
CA ASN A 246 -14.47 6.31 -31.48
C ASN A 246 -14.13 6.51 -30.00
N ASN A 247 -15.07 6.16 -29.10
CA ASN A 247 -14.91 6.26 -27.65
C ASN A 247 -14.46 4.96 -26.99
N GLN A 248 -14.03 3.97 -27.75
CA GLN A 248 -13.53 2.70 -27.22
C GLN A 248 -12.03 2.57 -27.43
N VAL A 249 -11.36 2.05 -26.40
CA VAL A 249 -9.93 1.71 -26.47
C VAL A 249 -9.73 0.24 -26.07
N LEU A 250 -8.85 -0.45 -26.75
CA LEU A 250 -8.54 -1.84 -26.45
C LEU A 250 -7.51 -1.93 -25.32
N MET A 251 -7.80 -2.71 -24.32
CA MET A 251 -6.90 -3.01 -23.21
C MET A 251 -6.68 -4.51 -23.08
N GLU A 252 -5.51 -4.90 -22.58
CA GLU A 252 -5.22 -6.29 -22.17
C GLU A 252 -5.24 -6.43 -20.65
N LYS A 253 -5.71 -7.56 -20.15
CA LYS A 253 -5.52 -7.94 -18.75
C LYS A 253 -4.13 -8.51 -18.57
N ARG A 254 -3.38 -7.93 -17.65
CA ARG A 254 -2.01 -8.39 -17.37
C ARG A 254 -2.04 -9.70 -16.57
N PRO A 255 -1.04 -10.57 -16.76
CA PRO A 255 -0.89 -11.76 -15.93
C PRO A 255 -0.96 -11.42 -14.45
N SER A 256 -1.44 -12.32 -13.61
CA SER A 256 -1.60 -12.11 -12.15
C SER A 256 -0.27 -11.84 -11.41
N SER A 257 0.86 -12.21 -12.01
CA SER A 257 2.22 -11.95 -11.51
C SER A 257 2.89 -10.79 -12.25
N GLY A 258 3.91 -10.19 -11.63
CA GLY A 258 4.68 -9.11 -12.25
C GLY A 258 4.10 -7.72 -12.00
N ILE A 259 4.54 -6.76 -12.82
CA ILE A 259 4.15 -5.35 -12.71
C ILE A 259 2.70 -5.20 -13.16
N TRP A 260 1.90 -4.51 -12.32
CA TRP A 260 0.47 -4.28 -12.55
C TRP A 260 -0.35 -5.58 -12.76
N GLY A 261 0.11 -6.69 -12.17
CA GLY A 261 -0.55 -7.97 -12.35
C GLY A 261 -2.04 -7.94 -12.04
N GLY A 262 -2.85 -8.58 -12.90
CA GLY A 262 -4.30 -8.63 -12.81
C GLY A 262 -5.03 -7.34 -13.22
N LEU A 263 -4.31 -6.25 -13.54
CA LEU A 263 -4.91 -4.99 -13.98
C LEU A 263 -5.06 -4.97 -15.50
N PHE A 264 -6.05 -4.21 -15.96
CA PHE A 264 -6.15 -3.85 -17.37
C PHE A 264 -5.21 -2.67 -17.70
N GLY A 265 -4.55 -2.74 -18.84
CA GLY A 265 -3.62 -1.74 -19.34
C GLY A 265 -3.52 -1.75 -20.86
N PHE A 266 -2.78 -0.80 -21.38
CA PHE A 266 -2.47 -0.77 -22.81
C PHE A 266 -1.34 -1.74 -23.13
N PHE A 267 -1.24 -2.14 -24.40
CA PHE A 267 -0.20 -3.05 -24.87
C PHE A 267 1.16 -2.38 -24.84
N GLU A 268 2.17 -3.07 -24.31
CA GLU A 268 3.51 -2.53 -24.11
C GLU A 268 4.49 -3.16 -25.10
N PHE A 269 5.31 -2.31 -25.74
CA PHE A 269 6.36 -2.70 -26.68
C PHE A 269 7.67 -2.03 -26.31
N ALA A 270 8.79 -2.74 -26.48
CA ALA A 270 10.10 -2.19 -26.18
C ALA A 270 10.57 -1.14 -27.21
N ASN A 271 10.09 -1.27 -28.44
CA ASN A 271 10.48 -0.41 -29.57
C ASN A 271 9.42 -0.40 -30.68
N GLU A 272 9.62 0.48 -31.67
CA GLU A 272 8.72 0.67 -32.80
C GLU A 272 8.59 -0.60 -33.67
N ASN A 273 9.66 -1.34 -33.88
CA ASN A 273 9.62 -2.56 -34.70
C ASN A 273 8.71 -3.62 -34.08
N GLU A 274 8.73 -3.78 -32.75
CA GLU A 274 7.83 -4.69 -32.06
C GLU A 274 6.37 -4.25 -32.19
N LEU A 275 6.09 -2.95 -32.05
CA LEU A 275 4.77 -2.38 -32.25
C LEU A 275 4.25 -2.62 -33.68
N GLU A 276 5.06 -2.33 -34.70
CA GLU A 276 4.68 -2.54 -36.10
C GLU A 276 4.38 -4.01 -36.39
N ASN A 277 5.26 -4.91 -35.96
CA ASN A 277 5.06 -6.35 -36.17
C ASN A 277 3.76 -6.83 -35.51
N TRP A 278 3.45 -6.31 -34.31
CA TRP A 278 2.22 -6.65 -33.61
C TRP A 278 0.98 -6.09 -34.35
N LEU A 279 1.03 -4.87 -34.84
CA LEU A 279 -0.07 -4.28 -35.62
C LEU A 279 -0.34 -5.08 -36.90
N LEU A 280 0.70 -5.44 -37.63
CA LEU A 280 0.61 -6.27 -38.83
C LEU A 280 0.02 -7.65 -38.55
N SER A 281 0.49 -8.30 -37.49
CA SER A 281 0.04 -9.64 -37.09
C SER A 281 -1.43 -9.67 -36.67
N ASN A 282 -1.97 -8.54 -36.19
CA ASN A 282 -3.37 -8.42 -35.79
C ASN A 282 -4.25 -7.74 -36.86
N GLY A 283 -3.71 -7.47 -38.05
CA GLY A 283 -4.46 -6.83 -39.14
C GLY A 283 -4.91 -5.41 -38.79
N LEU A 284 -4.16 -4.71 -37.94
CA LEU A 284 -4.47 -3.37 -37.49
C LEU A 284 -3.71 -2.34 -38.34
N ALA A 285 -4.46 -1.56 -39.10
CA ALA A 285 -3.94 -0.43 -39.86
C ALA A 285 -4.65 0.84 -39.40
N GLY A 286 -3.88 1.88 -39.08
CA GLY A 286 -4.43 3.15 -38.58
C GLY A 286 -3.38 4.24 -38.52
N GLU A 287 -3.85 5.47 -38.41
CA GLU A 287 -2.99 6.62 -38.17
C GLU A 287 -2.44 6.57 -36.74
N LYS A 288 -1.13 6.81 -36.61
CA LYS A 288 -0.45 6.83 -35.33
C LYS A 288 -0.23 8.26 -34.87
N THR A 289 -0.68 8.55 -33.65
CA THR A 289 -0.44 9.81 -32.96
C THR A 289 0.35 9.55 -31.67
N TYR A 290 1.54 10.11 -31.56
CA TYR A 290 2.37 10.04 -30.37
C TYR A 290 1.95 11.12 -29.37
N LEU A 291 1.70 10.72 -28.11
CA LEU A 291 1.47 11.67 -27.04
C LEU A 291 2.77 11.94 -26.27
N ASP A 292 2.75 12.96 -25.41
CA ASP A 292 3.90 13.35 -24.62
C ASP A 292 4.38 12.19 -23.74
N GLU A 293 5.69 11.91 -23.81
CA GLU A 293 6.35 10.94 -22.95
C GLU A 293 6.25 11.37 -21.50
N PHE A 294 6.08 10.40 -20.61
CA PHE A 294 6.11 10.66 -19.18
C PHE A 294 6.79 9.55 -18.39
N LYS A 295 7.37 9.94 -17.26
CA LYS A 295 8.03 9.03 -16.34
C LYS A 295 7.06 8.44 -15.33
N HIS A 296 7.09 7.12 -15.17
CA HIS A 296 6.50 6.41 -14.04
C HIS A 296 7.60 5.79 -13.18
N VAL A 297 7.52 6.00 -11.85
CA VAL A 297 8.56 5.59 -10.90
C VAL A 297 8.11 4.37 -10.11
N PHE A 298 8.85 3.28 -10.24
CA PHE A 298 8.73 2.10 -9.37
C PHE A 298 9.81 2.13 -8.27
N SER A 299 9.67 1.30 -7.27
CA SER A 299 10.63 1.19 -6.17
C SER A 299 12.03 0.70 -6.60
N HIS A 300 12.14 0.04 -7.76
CA HIS A 300 13.34 -0.64 -8.25
C HIS A 300 13.78 -0.25 -9.66
N PHE A 301 12.98 0.51 -10.40
CA PHE A 301 13.35 1.13 -11.69
C PHE A 301 12.43 2.31 -12.03
N ASN A 302 12.81 3.07 -13.05
CA ASN A 302 11.98 4.09 -13.67
C ASN A 302 11.49 3.58 -15.03
N LEU A 303 10.27 3.90 -15.41
CA LEU A 303 9.73 3.60 -16.74
C LEU A 303 9.36 4.91 -17.45
N MET A 304 10.00 5.15 -18.59
CA MET A 304 9.63 6.20 -19.53
C MET A 304 8.58 5.62 -20.48
N ILE A 305 7.41 6.22 -20.52
CA ILE A 305 6.24 5.72 -21.25
C ILE A 305 5.90 6.72 -22.34
N THR A 306 5.96 6.28 -23.60
CA THR A 306 5.46 7.03 -24.74
C THR A 306 4.14 6.42 -25.21
N PRO A 307 2.99 7.05 -24.95
CA PRO A 307 1.73 6.56 -25.46
C PRO A 307 1.59 6.80 -26.95
N VAL A 308 1.11 5.79 -27.68
CA VAL A 308 0.88 5.86 -29.14
C VAL A 308 -0.58 5.51 -29.40
N VAL A 309 -1.37 6.49 -29.82
CA VAL A 309 -2.76 6.29 -30.22
C VAL A 309 -2.76 5.79 -31.67
N ILE A 310 -3.47 4.68 -31.88
CA ILE A 310 -3.67 4.08 -33.22
C ILE A 310 -5.18 4.11 -33.48
N ASP A 311 -5.62 5.07 -34.29
CA ASP A 311 -7.00 5.19 -34.70
C ASP A 311 -7.30 4.17 -35.80
N VAL A 312 -8.14 3.19 -35.50
CA VAL A 312 -8.53 2.11 -36.41
C VAL A 312 -10.03 2.14 -36.71
N THR A 313 -10.45 1.49 -37.79
CA THR A 313 -11.87 1.45 -38.18
C THR A 313 -12.67 0.41 -37.39
N LYS A 314 -12.01 -0.63 -36.85
CA LYS A 314 -12.63 -1.69 -36.07
C LYS A 314 -11.67 -2.25 -35.04
N LEU A 315 -12.17 -2.51 -33.82
CA LEU A 315 -11.37 -3.23 -32.81
C LEU A 315 -11.31 -4.72 -33.17
N PRO A 316 -10.14 -5.36 -32.96
CA PRO A 316 -10.03 -6.80 -33.13
C PRO A 316 -10.84 -7.52 -32.04
N LEU A 317 -11.56 -8.58 -32.42
CA LEU A 317 -12.36 -9.37 -31.50
C LEU A 317 -11.48 -10.28 -30.59
N ASN A 318 -10.33 -10.70 -31.11
CA ASN A 318 -9.37 -11.55 -30.40
C ASN A 318 -7.96 -11.01 -30.65
N VAL A 319 -7.18 -10.87 -29.62
CA VAL A 319 -5.77 -10.57 -29.69
C VAL A 319 -5.01 -11.71 -29.02
N ALA A 320 -4.47 -12.61 -29.85
CA ALA A 320 -3.52 -13.67 -29.48
C ALA A 320 -3.63 -14.15 -28.02
N GLU A 321 -4.59 -15.03 -27.70
CA GLU A 321 -4.73 -15.72 -26.39
C GLU A 321 -4.80 -14.83 -25.14
N LYS A 322 -4.94 -13.51 -25.28
CA LYS A 322 -5.02 -12.56 -24.18
C LYS A 322 -6.47 -12.22 -23.85
N GLU A 323 -6.78 -12.09 -22.55
CA GLU A 323 -8.04 -11.49 -22.11
C GLU A 323 -8.00 -9.99 -22.43
N VAL A 324 -8.86 -9.56 -23.36
CA VAL A 324 -8.94 -8.17 -23.82
C VAL A 324 -10.28 -7.55 -23.48
N LEU A 325 -10.28 -6.25 -23.28
CA LEU A 325 -11.44 -5.43 -22.94
C LEU A 325 -11.53 -4.24 -23.90
N ALA A 326 -12.68 -4.07 -24.56
CA ALA A 326 -13.03 -2.82 -25.24
C ALA A 326 -13.54 -1.83 -24.19
N TYR A 327 -12.63 -1.03 -23.63
CA TYR A 327 -12.94 -0.07 -22.59
C TYR A 327 -13.58 1.18 -23.14
N ASN A 328 -14.74 1.55 -22.63
CA ASN A 328 -15.47 2.73 -23.06
C ASN A 328 -15.02 3.97 -22.27
N LEU A 329 -14.52 4.98 -22.96
CA LEU A 329 -14.01 6.23 -22.36
C LEU A 329 -15.12 7.12 -21.78
N THR A 330 -16.36 6.99 -22.27
CA THR A 330 -17.52 7.79 -21.81
C THR A 330 -18.40 7.04 -20.82
N GLN A 331 -18.35 5.72 -20.84
CA GLN A 331 -19.07 4.82 -19.91
C GLN A 331 -18.07 3.77 -19.37
N PRO A 332 -17.19 4.17 -18.45
CA PRO A 332 -16.12 3.33 -17.95
C PRO A 332 -16.62 2.03 -17.29
N GLN A 333 -16.04 0.90 -17.63
CA GLN A 333 -16.25 -0.35 -16.93
C GLN A 333 -15.52 -0.34 -15.57
N GLU A 334 -16.08 -1.03 -14.59
CA GLU A 334 -15.54 -1.17 -13.24
C GLU A 334 -14.42 -2.23 -13.18
N VAL A 335 -13.24 -1.88 -13.70
CA VAL A 335 -12.06 -2.76 -13.72
C VAL A 335 -10.86 -2.09 -13.06
N GLY A 336 -9.91 -2.90 -12.59
CA GLY A 336 -8.67 -2.43 -12.02
C GLY A 336 -7.75 -1.82 -13.09
N LEU A 337 -7.32 -0.58 -12.92
CA LEU A 337 -6.43 0.13 -13.85
C LEU A 337 -5.13 0.56 -13.17
N ALA A 338 -4.00 0.37 -13.87
CA ALA A 338 -2.72 0.91 -13.43
C ALA A 338 -2.72 2.46 -13.49
N THR A 339 -1.92 3.10 -12.64
CA THR A 339 -1.82 4.57 -12.61
C THR A 339 -1.45 5.18 -13.97
N PRO A 340 -0.49 4.66 -14.74
CA PRO A 340 -0.19 5.17 -16.08
C PRO A 340 -1.38 5.05 -17.06
N THR A 341 -2.09 3.91 -17.04
CA THR A 341 -3.29 3.69 -17.85
C THR A 341 -4.35 4.75 -17.55
N LYS A 342 -4.61 4.98 -16.27
CA LYS A 342 -5.55 6.03 -15.79
C LYS A 342 -5.13 7.43 -16.25
N LYS A 343 -3.82 7.73 -16.21
CA LYS A 343 -3.27 9.01 -16.68
C LYS A 343 -3.52 9.20 -18.17
N ILE A 344 -3.26 8.17 -18.98
CA ILE A 344 -3.48 8.20 -20.44
C ILE A 344 -4.97 8.38 -20.75
N ILE A 345 -5.86 7.62 -20.13
CA ILE A 345 -7.33 7.77 -20.27
C ILE A 345 -7.74 9.22 -20.04
N LYS A 346 -7.27 9.83 -18.93
CA LYS A 346 -7.59 11.22 -18.60
C LYS A 346 -7.09 12.21 -19.68
N THR A 347 -5.99 11.90 -20.36
CA THR A 347 -5.48 12.72 -21.47
C THR A 347 -6.37 12.58 -22.71
N LEU A 348 -6.82 11.35 -23.00
CA LEU A 348 -7.71 11.09 -24.14
C LEU A 348 -9.09 11.75 -23.97
N THR A 349 -9.65 11.73 -22.77
CA THR A 349 -10.98 12.32 -22.47
C THR A 349 -10.98 13.85 -22.36
N ARG A 350 -9.80 14.49 -22.24
CA ARG A 350 -9.69 15.98 -22.22
C ARG A 350 -9.52 16.60 -23.60
N LYS A 351 -9.11 15.82 -24.60
CA LYS A 351 -8.90 16.28 -25.97
C LYS A 351 -10.10 16.06 -26.90
N GLY A 352 -11.13 15.40 -26.44
CA GLY A 352 -12.45 15.27 -27.08
C GLY A 352 -13.48 16.19 -26.41
#